data_7cb623b77b9a003fa85248b276ff54ad
#
_entry.id   7cb623b77b9a003fa85248b276ff54ad
#
_cell.length_a   1.000
_cell.length_b   1.000
_cell.length_c   1.000
_cell.angle_alpha   90.00
_cell.angle_beta   90.00
_cell.angle_gamma   90.00
#
_symmetry.space_group_name_H-M   'P 1'
#
loop_
_entity.id
_entity.type
_entity.pdbx_description
1 polymer ?
#
loop_
_entity_poly.entity_id
_entity_poly.type
_entity_poly.pdbx_seq_one_letter_code
_entity_poly.pdbx_strand_id
1 'polypeptide(L)'
;MKTLLEGLKELLPHPQIVALGECGLDRLQGASPAAQEEVFIAQASLAEQYGLPMTIHCVRAFDGLLAVHKKLRPTQRWTIHGFRGNPRLACQLLKAGFDLSFGLHFHPESLRLVPAERRHTETDDAPCTIAEVWSKQERALLL
;
A
#
# COMPACT_ATOMS: atom_id res chain seq x y z
N MET A 1 -24.84 -16.85 -5.64
CA MET A 1 -23.64 -16.66 -4.78
C MET A 1 -23.05 -15.29 -5.06
N LYS A 2 -22.71 -14.55 -4.02
CA LYS A 2 -22.10 -13.22 -4.17
C LYS A 2 -20.65 -13.34 -4.55
N THR A 3 -20.17 -12.47 -5.45
CA THR A 3 -18.74 -12.31 -5.70
C THR A 3 -18.10 -11.55 -4.56
N LEU A 4 -16.75 -11.59 -4.47
CA LEU A 4 -16.01 -10.81 -3.48
C LEU A 4 -16.27 -9.31 -3.66
N LEU A 5 -16.36 -8.84 -4.89
CA LEU A 5 -16.61 -7.43 -5.18
C LEU A 5 -18.00 -6.98 -4.73
N GLU A 6 -19.02 -7.84 -4.92
CA GLU A 6 -20.37 -7.56 -4.43
C GLU A 6 -20.39 -7.48 -2.90
N GLY A 7 -19.69 -8.39 -2.24
CA GLY A 7 -19.54 -8.35 -0.78
C GLY A 7 -18.88 -7.07 -0.30
N LEU A 8 -17.85 -6.61 -0.98
CA LEU A 8 -17.20 -5.33 -0.68
C LEU A 8 -18.16 -4.15 -0.81
N LYS A 9 -18.94 -4.10 -1.89
CA LYS A 9 -19.90 -3.02 -2.12
C LYS A 9 -20.91 -2.90 -0.97
N GLU A 10 -21.27 -4.00 -0.35
CA GLU A 10 -22.20 -3.99 0.79
C GLU A 10 -21.55 -3.43 2.07
N LEU A 11 -20.25 -3.65 2.25
CA LEU A 11 -19.53 -3.24 3.44
C LEU A 11 -18.99 -1.80 3.37
N LEU A 12 -18.57 -1.35 2.20
CA LEU A 12 -17.86 -0.07 2.04
C LEU A 12 -18.64 1.17 2.53
N PRO A 13 -19.99 1.23 2.42
CA PRO A 13 -20.72 2.38 2.97
C PRO A 13 -20.76 2.46 4.48
N HIS A 14 -20.32 1.42 5.20
CA HIS A 14 -20.38 1.40 6.65
C HIS A 14 -19.44 2.46 7.26
N PRO A 15 -19.91 3.26 8.24
CA PRO A 15 -19.12 4.37 8.78
C PRO A 15 -17.85 3.98 9.52
N GLN A 16 -17.69 2.71 9.88
CA GLN A 16 -16.46 2.22 10.50
C GLN A 16 -15.37 1.84 9.49
N ILE A 17 -15.69 1.81 8.19
CA ILE A 17 -14.72 1.50 7.16
C ILE A 17 -13.91 2.75 6.86
N VAL A 18 -12.60 2.69 7.08
CA VAL A 18 -11.69 3.83 6.91
C VAL A 18 -10.73 3.69 5.73
N ALA A 19 -10.59 2.47 5.17
CA ALA A 19 -9.72 2.20 4.03
C ALA A 19 -10.10 0.89 3.38
N LEU A 20 -9.73 0.71 2.12
CA LEU A 20 -9.86 -0.56 1.41
C LEU A 20 -8.48 -1.20 1.23
N GLY A 21 -8.33 -2.43 1.62
CA GLY A 21 -7.08 -3.19 1.49
C GLY A 21 -7.19 -4.57 2.12
N GLU A 22 -6.22 -5.40 2.02
CA GLU A 22 -5.09 -5.18 1.12
C GLU A 22 -5.46 -5.58 -0.31
N CYS A 23 -5.00 -4.81 -1.27
CA CYS A 23 -5.17 -5.13 -2.68
C CYS A 23 -3.93 -4.69 -3.45
N GLY A 24 -3.67 -5.32 -4.58
CA GLY A 24 -2.48 -4.97 -5.34
C GLY A 24 -2.00 -6.08 -6.26
N LEU A 25 -0.69 -6.13 -6.45
CA LEU A 25 -0.05 -6.99 -7.42
C LEU A 25 1.10 -7.77 -6.78
N ASP A 26 1.15 -9.07 -7.05
CA ASP A 26 2.20 -9.94 -6.53
C ASP A 26 2.65 -10.91 -7.64
N ARG A 27 3.90 -10.78 -8.09
CA ARG A 27 4.44 -11.65 -9.15
C ARG A 27 4.97 -12.98 -8.63
N LEU A 28 5.04 -13.16 -7.31
CA LEU A 28 5.55 -14.39 -6.71
C LEU A 28 4.45 -15.39 -6.37
N GLN A 29 3.22 -14.93 -6.15
CA GLN A 29 2.12 -15.81 -5.76
C GLN A 29 0.78 -15.24 -6.21
N GLY A 30 -0.25 -16.09 -6.15
CA GLY A 30 -1.60 -15.72 -6.53
C GLY A 30 -1.91 -15.99 -8.00
N ALA A 31 -2.94 -15.33 -8.50
CA ALA A 31 -3.42 -15.48 -9.86
C ALA A 31 -2.43 -14.92 -10.89
N SER A 32 -2.73 -15.06 -12.18
CA SER A 32 -1.90 -14.49 -13.25
C SER A 32 -1.80 -12.97 -13.11
N PRO A 33 -0.73 -12.34 -13.61
CA PRO A 33 -0.61 -10.89 -13.57
C PRO A 33 -1.82 -10.14 -14.16
N ALA A 34 -2.35 -10.63 -15.27
CA ALA A 34 -3.52 -10.02 -15.92
C ALA A 34 -4.76 -10.12 -15.03
N ALA A 35 -5.00 -11.26 -14.40
CA ALA A 35 -6.14 -11.45 -13.50
C ALA A 35 -6.01 -10.59 -12.26
N GLN A 36 -4.81 -10.49 -11.68
CA GLN A 36 -4.55 -9.62 -10.54
C GLN A 36 -4.81 -8.16 -10.87
N GLU A 37 -4.36 -7.70 -12.01
CA GLU A 37 -4.55 -6.32 -12.46
C GLU A 37 -6.04 -6.00 -12.63
N GLU A 38 -6.80 -6.90 -13.24
CA GLU A 38 -8.25 -6.73 -13.41
C GLU A 38 -8.96 -6.56 -12.06
N VAL A 39 -8.67 -7.44 -11.10
CA VAL A 39 -9.27 -7.37 -9.76
C VAL A 39 -8.82 -6.09 -9.05
N PHE A 40 -7.55 -5.74 -9.14
CA PHE A 40 -7.00 -4.54 -8.50
C PHE A 40 -7.68 -3.27 -9.04
N ILE A 41 -7.83 -3.16 -10.35
CA ILE A 41 -8.51 -2.01 -10.97
C ILE A 41 -9.97 -1.92 -10.47
N ALA A 42 -10.67 -3.05 -10.38
CA ALA A 42 -12.04 -3.07 -9.87
C ALA A 42 -12.10 -2.60 -8.41
N GLN A 43 -11.18 -3.05 -7.57
CA GLN A 43 -11.09 -2.62 -6.17
C GLN A 43 -10.75 -1.13 -6.05
N ALA A 44 -9.82 -0.65 -6.86
CA ALA A 44 -9.43 0.75 -6.89
C ALA A 44 -10.60 1.65 -7.30
N SER A 45 -11.39 1.20 -8.27
CA SER A 45 -12.58 1.93 -8.72
C SER A 45 -13.62 2.03 -7.59
N LEU A 46 -13.81 0.95 -6.83
CA LEU A 46 -14.70 0.97 -5.67
C LEU A 46 -14.20 1.92 -4.57
N ALA A 47 -12.91 1.89 -4.27
CA ALA A 47 -12.33 2.80 -3.28
C ALA A 47 -12.54 4.25 -3.67
N GLU A 48 -12.33 4.58 -4.93
CA GLU A 48 -12.55 5.93 -5.44
C GLU A 48 -14.02 6.34 -5.34
N GLN A 49 -14.92 5.44 -5.71
CA GLN A 49 -16.37 5.67 -5.65
C GLN A 49 -16.84 5.99 -4.22
N TYR A 50 -16.30 5.31 -3.21
CA TYR A 50 -16.67 5.49 -1.82
C TYR A 50 -15.77 6.45 -1.06
N GLY A 51 -14.84 7.12 -1.74
CA GLY A 51 -13.96 8.10 -1.12
C GLY A 51 -12.99 7.52 -0.11
N LEU A 52 -12.51 6.29 -0.35
CA LEU A 52 -11.65 5.57 0.59
C LEU A 52 -10.20 5.52 0.11
N PRO A 53 -9.24 5.74 1.02
CA PRO A 53 -7.85 5.45 0.72
C PRO A 53 -7.65 3.94 0.62
N MET A 54 -6.56 3.53 -0.03
CA MET A 54 -6.22 2.13 -0.23
C MET A 54 -4.92 1.75 0.45
N THR A 55 -4.88 0.53 1.00
CA THR A 55 -3.66 -0.11 1.46
C THR A 55 -3.23 -1.11 0.39
N ILE A 56 -2.02 -0.91 -0.14
CA ILE A 56 -1.52 -1.62 -1.31
C ILE A 56 -0.49 -2.67 -0.93
N HIS A 57 -0.71 -3.89 -1.42
CA HIS A 57 0.28 -4.97 -1.41
C HIS A 57 0.96 -5.00 -2.78
N CYS A 58 2.29 -4.91 -2.80
CA CYS A 58 3.03 -4.96 -4.06
C CYS A 58 4.33 -5.73 -3.90
N VAL A 59 4.46 -6.85 -4.62
CA VAL A 59 5.65 -7.68 -4.63
C VAL A 59 6.16 -7.84 -6.06
N ARG A 60 7.34 -7.29 -6.33
CA ARG A 60 8.03 -7.35 -7.64
C ARG A 60 7.15 -6.89 -8.82
N ALA A 61 6.25 -5.96 -8.58
CA ALA A 61 5.31 -5.47 -9.58
C ALA A 61 5.12 -3.95 -9.54
N PHE A 62 6.13 -3.20 -9.08
CA PHE A 62 6.02 -1.75 -8.93
C PHE A 62 5.84 -1.02 -10.26
N ASP A 63 6.40 -1.54 -11.35
CA ASP A 63 6.17 -1.00 -12.69
C ASP A 63 4.69 -1.10 -13.08
N GLY A 64 4.06 -2.25 -12.82
CA GLY A 64 2.62 -2.44 -13.06
C GLY A 64 1.76 -1.57 -12.15
N LEU A 65 2.14 -1.46 -10.88
CA LEU A 65 1.43 -0.61 -9.92
C LEU A 65 1.47 0.86 -10.35
N LEU A 66 2.64 1.36 -10.74
CA LEU A 66 2.79 2.73 -11.21
C LEU A 66 1.98 2.98 -12.48
N ALA A 67 1.95 2.01 -13.40
CA ALA A 67 1.16 2.12 -14.63
C ALA A 67 -0.33 2.21 -14.34
N VAL A 68 -0.85 1.38 -13.43
CA VAL A 68 -2.26 1.40 -13.03
C VAL A 68 -2.60 2.73 -12.36
N HIS A 69 -1.77 3.18 -11.44
CA HIS A 69 -1.97 4.46 -10.75
C HIS A 69 -2.03 5.62 -11.72
N LYS A 70 -1.10 5.68 -12.67
CA LYS A 70 -1.06 6.71 -13.70
C LYS A 70 -2.31 6.68 -14.58
N LYS A 71 -2.79 5.50 -14.93
CA LYS A 71 -3.99 5.31 -15.75
C LYS A 71 -5.24 5.76 -15.03
N LEU A 72 -5.40 5.36 -13.77
CA LEU A 72 -6.63 5.62 -13.00
C LEU A 72 -6.68 7.03 -12.41
N ARG A 73 -5.54 7.64 -12.13
CA ARG A 73 -5.44 8.97 -11.50
C ARG A 73 -6.32 9.10 -10.26
N PRO A 74 -6.12 8.24 -9.25
CA PRO A 74 -6.98 8.27 -8.08
C PRO A 74 -6.84 9.60 -7.32
N THR A 75 -7.95 10.04 -6.70
CA THR A 75 -7.94 11.21 -5.83
C THR A 75 -7.67 10.82 -4.39
N GLN A 76 -7.88 9.54 -4.05
CA GLN A 76 -7.65 9.02 -2.71
C GLN A 76 -6.20 8.58 -2.53
N ARG A 77 -5.72 8.60 -1.28
CA ARG A 77 -4.34 8.23 -0.97
C ARG A 77 -4.16 6.72 -1.05
N TRP A 78 -3.10 6.29 -1.73
CA TRP A 78 -2.67 4.90 -1.77
C TRP A 78 -1.39 4.76 -0.96
N THR A 79 -1.41 3.84 0.02
CA THR A 79 -0.25 3.55 0.87
C THR A 79 0.26 2.15 0.58
N ILE A 80 1.54 2.04 0.25
CA ILE A 80 2.17 0.73 0.06
C ILE A 80 2.62 0.20 1.41
N HIS A 81 2.06 -0.95 1.83
CA HIS A 81 2.44 -1.56 3.10
C HIS A 81 3.71 -2.39 2.97
N GLY A 82 4.42 -2.56 4.09
CA GLY A 82 5.60 -3.40 4.15
C GLY A 82 6.70 -3.00 3.19
N PHE A 83 6.89 -1.70 2.98
CA PHE A 83 7.83 -1.21 1.97
C PHE A 83 9.29 -1.51 2.38
N ARG A 84 10.02 -2.19 1.50
CA ARG A 84 11.43 -2.57 1.69
C ARG A 84 12.33 -2.08 0.56
N GLY A 85 11.78 -1.30 -0.35
CA GLY A 85 12.50 -0.85 -1.53
C GLY A 85 13.63 0.12 -1.24
N ASN A 86 14.52 0.27 -2.21
CA ASN A 86 15.64 1.18 -2.13
C ASN A 86 15.21 2.66 -2.28
N PRO A 87 16.11 3.62 -2.01
CA PRO A 87 15.77 5.04 -2.11
C PRO A 87 15.29 5.49 -3.49
N ARG A 88 15.81 4.90 -4.55
CA ARG A 88 15.40 5.26 -5.91
C ARG A 88 13.94 4.91 -6.14
N LEU A 89 13.51 3.72 -5.74
CA LEU A 89 12.11 3.30 -5.84
C LEU A 89 11.23 4.16 -4.92
N ALA A 90 11.68 4.42 -3.70
CA ALA A 90 10.95 5.28 -2.75
C ALA A 90 10.69 6.66 -3.36
N CYS A 91 11.71 7.29 -3.94
CA CYS A 91 11.56 8.58 -4.64
C CYS A 91 10.54 8.50 -5.77
N GLN A 92 10.60 7.46 -6.57
CA GLN A 92 9.70 7.28 -7.70
C GLN A 92 8.25 7.17 -7.25
N LEU A 93 8.00 6.39 -6.19
CA LEU A 93 6.67 6.21 -5.64
C LEU A 93 6.14 7.49 -4.99
N LEU A 94 6.99 8.20 -4.24
CA LEU A 94 6.62 9.48 -3.63
C LEU A 94 6.23 10.52 -4.68
N LYS A 95 7.00 10.59 -5.77
CA LYS A 95 6.68 11.50 -6.89
C LYS A 95 5.36 11.16 -7.55
N ALA A 96 5.00 9.88 -7.59
CA ALA A 96 3.72 9.45 -8.14
C ALA A 96 2.54 9.73 -7.20
N GLY A 97 2.80 10.03 -5.92
CA GLY A 97 1.77 10.39 -4.95
C GLY A 97 1.45 9.32 -3.92
N PHE A 98 2.24 8.23 -3.84
CA PHE A 98 2.04 7.19 -2.84
C PHE A 98 2.57 7.61 -1.46
N ASP A 99 1.92 7.11 -0.42
CA ASP A 99 2.51 7.03 0.90
C ASP A 99 3.20 5.67 1.07
N LEU A 100 4.14 5.58 1.99
CA LEU A 100 4.89 4.36 2.25
C LEU A 100 4.78 3.97 3.72
N SER A 101 4.45 2.71 3.98
CA SER A 101 4.36 2.14 5.33
C SER A 101 5.53 1.19 5.55
N PHE A 102 6.21 1.34 6.68
CA PHE A 102 7.42 0.60 7.01
C PHE A 102 7.19 -0.29 8.22
N GLY A 103 7.57 -1.55 8.08
CA GLY A 103 7.54 -2.51 9.17
C GLY A 103 8.89 -2.67 9.84
N LEU A 104 9.12 -3.87 10.40
CA LEU A 104 10.36 -4.20 11.11
C LEU A 104 11.58 -4.24 10.17
N HIS A 105 11.37 -4.69 8.94
CA HIS A 105 12.43 -4.82 7.94
C HIS A 105 12.29 -3.71 6.90
N PHE A 106 13.13 -2.72 6.98
CA PHE A 106 13.08 -1.57 6.09
C PHE A 106 14.49 -1.19 5.61
N HIS A 107 14.53 -0.47 4.50
CA HIS A 107 15.77 0.12 3.99
C HIS A 107 15.99 1.47 4.71
N PRO A 108 17.04 1.63 5.53
CA PRO A 108 17.19 2.83 6.35
C PRO A 108 17.24 4.14 5.57
N GLU A 109 17.89 4.15 4.42
CA GLU A 109 17.96 5.35 3.59
C GLU A 109 16.60 5.71 3.00
N SER A 110 15.81 4.71 2.62
CA SER A 110 14.44 4.94 2.14
C SER A 110 13.57 5.51 3.25
N LEU A 111 13.68 4.98 4.47
CA LEU A 111 12.94 5.48 5.62
C LEU A 111 13.23 6.96 5.87
N ARG A 112 14.51 7.34 5.88
CA ARG A 112 14.93 8.73 6.11
C ARG A 112 14.47 9.69 5.03
N LEU A 113 14.31 9.19 3.80
CA LEU A 113 13.91 9.98 2.64
C LEU A 113 12.45 10.40 2.69
N VAL A 114 11.58 9.58 3.29
CA VAL A 114 10.14 9.78 3.24
C VAL A 114 9.72 10.85 4.26
N PRO A 115 8.98 11.89 3.83
CA PRO A 115 8.44 12.90 4.76
C PRO A 115 7.56 12.26 5.83
N ALA A 116 7.60 12.81 7.03
CA ALA A 116 6.88 12.25 8.18
C ALA A 116 5.38 12.08 7.92
N GLU A 117 4.75 13.04 7.24
CA GLU A 117 3.32 13.02 6.94
C GLU A 117 2.92 11.97 5.89
N ARG A 118 3.90 11.37 5.22
CA ARG A 118 3.68 10.34 4.20
C ARG A 118 4.28 8.99 4.59
N ARG A 119 4.82 8.90 5.81
CA ARG A 119 5.46 7.72 6.35
C ARG A 119 4.58 7.09 7.42
N HIS A 120 4.29 5.80 7.28
CA HIS A 120 3.47 5.05 8.22
C HIS A 120 4.29 3.92 8.84
N THR A 121 3.87 3.45 10.00
CA THR A 121 4.53 2.37 10.75
C THR A 121 3.56 1.23 10.96
N GLU A 122 4.04 -0.01 10.80
CA GLU A 122 3.22 -1.21 10.88
C GLU A 122 3.98 -2.39 11.49
N THR A 123 3.26 -3.41 11.93
CA THR A 123 3.85 -4.68 12.37
C THR A 123 3.61 -5.79 11.34
N ASP A 124 2.49 -5.74 10.61
CA ASP A 124 2.01 -6.81 9.74
C ASP A 124 2.00 -8.15 10.52
N ASP A 125 2.61 -9.21 9.99
CA ASP A 125 2.69 -10.51 10.63
C ASP A 125 3.93 -10.68 11.54
N ALA A 126 4.73 -9.64 11.72
CA ALA A 126 5.95 -9.74 12.50
C ALA A 126 5.64 -10.01 13.98
N PRO A 127 6.38 -10.93 14.64
CA PRO A 127 6.17 -11.21 16.06
C PRO A 127 6.79 -10.14 16.95
N CYS A 128 6.29 -8.93 16.86
CA CYS A 128 6.79 -7.76 17.58
C CYS A 128 5.63 -6.79 17.86
N THR A 129 5.87 -5.85 18.77
CA THR A 129 4.90 -4.79 19.05
C THR A 129 5.15 -3.59 18.12
N ILE A 130 4.14 -2.75 17.97
CA ILE A 130 4.29 -1.50 17.21
C ILE A 130 5.33 -0.58 17.88
N ALA A 131 5.44 -0.62 19.20
CA ALA A 131 6.43 0.15 19.94
C ALA A 131 7.87 -0.28 19.60
N GLU A 132 8.08 -1.59 19.42
CA GLU A 132 9.39 -2.13 19.02
C GLU A 132 9.78 -1.69 17.61
N VAL A 133 8.85 -1.73 16.67
CA VAL A 133 9.07 -1.25 15.30
C VAL A 133 9.37 0.24 15.31
N TRP A 134 8.56 1.01 16.03
CA TRP A 134 8.74 2.45 16.16
C TRP A 134 10.11 2.82 16.72
N SER A 135 10.55 2.14 17.79
CA SER A 135 11.88 2.38 18.39
C SER A 135 13.01 2.11 17.41
N LYS A 136 12.92 1.02 16.63
CA LYS A 136 13.91 0.69 15.62
C LYS A 136 13.97 1.76 14.53
N GLN A 137 12.82 2.24 14.08
CA GLN A 137 12.74 3.28 13.06
C GLN A 137 13.26 4.63 13.57
N GLU A 138 12.94 5.01 14.80
CA GLU A 138 13.47 6.23 15.41
C GLU A 138 14.99 6.22 15.45
N ARG A 139 15.59 5.10 15.84
CA ARG A 139 17.07 4.97 15.83
C ARG A 139 17.65 5.16 14.44
N ALA A 140 17.00 4.59 13.42
CA ALA A 140 17.44 4.74 12.03
C ALA A 140 17.30 6.18 11.52
N LEU A 141 16.28 6.91 11.98
CA LEU A 141 16.03 8.30 11.59
C LEU A 141 17.08 9.26 12.20
N LEU A 142 17.71 8.89 13.31
CA LEU A 142 18.72 9.70 13.98
C LEU A 142 20.11 9.57 13.35
N LEU A 143 20.32 8.62 12.47
CA LEU A 143 21.58 8.44 11.77
C LEU A 143 21.59 9.28 10.48
#